data_79f51cf06ca2b7d440b9adf9b9e95edf
#
_entry.id   79f51cf06ca2b7d440b9adf9b9e95edf
#
_cell.length_a   1.000
_cell.length_b   1.000
_cell.length_c   1.000
_cell.angle_alpha   90.00
_cell.angle_beta   90.00
_cell.angle_gamma   90.00
#
_symmetry.space_group_name_H-M   'P 1'
#
loop_
_entity.id
_entity.type
_entity.pdbx_description
1 polymer ?
#
loop_
_entity_poly.entity_id
_entity_poly.type
_entity_poly.pdbx_seq_one_letter_code
_entity_poly.pdbx_strand_id
1 'polypeptide(L)'
;PYLGQLPSGETVLSYESSSKYTLKIGDATARNFGSAYQPFSGGYWGSFCIIDSHTLVGTNIKAKEGPVQMAQFVLNHRIDAVKRKVTIDGNNKEWANTDHALFVGSKSQAQGTLRCSYDDDNIYFLLEVLDRNLLASDYASLYVSPVSNNKLSKGACCIQVTMNGLKNCEIYDASWKEAQLDAQVKTYVCNETNERLIDDYGYIAEIAIPRSKLTITSGQVLVNFSITKRNSLDAICDVASTSTARWIPAVSYTHLRA
;
A
#
# COMPACT_ATOMS: atom_id res chain seq x y z
N PRO A 1 21.58 9.80 8.30
CA PRO A 1 20.55 9.07 7.57
C PRO A 1 21.12 8.41 6.32
N TYR A 2 20.57 7.26 5.96
CA TYR A 2 20.86 6.56 4.70
C TYR A 2 19.57 6.41 3.91
N LEU A 3 19.69 6.55 2.60
CA LEU A 3 18.59 6.41 1.65
C LEU A 3 18.98 5.35 0.62
N GLY A 4 18.11 4.39 0.37
CA GLY A 4 18.26 3.36 -0.64
C GLY A 4 16.94 3.10 -1.37
N GLN A 5 16.98 2.40 -2.48
CA GLN A 5 15.79 1.99 -3.21
C GLN A 5 15.75 0.46 -3.31
N LEU A 6 14.60 -0.12 -2.95
CA LEU A 6 14.35 -1.55 -3.12
C LEU A 6 14.22 -1.91 -4.60
N PRO A 7 14.52 -3.14 -5.01
CA PRO A 7 14.27 -3.61 -6.37
C PRO A 7 12.81 -3.46 -6.83
N SER A 8 11.85 -3.46 -5.88
CA SER A 8 10.43 -3.17 -6.14
C SER A 8 10.13 -1.70 -6.48
N GLY A 9 11.10 -0.80 -6.32
CA GLY A 9 10.97 0.64 -6.56
C GLY A 9 10.73 1.48 -5.31
N GLU A 10 10.36 0.89 -4.18
CA GLU A 10 10.14 1.61 -2.92
C GLU A 10 11.45 2.16 -2.35
N THR A 11 11.36 3.27 -1.65
CA THR A 11 12.49 3.91 -0.99
C THR A 11 12.61 3.43 0.45
N VAL A 12 13.82 3.14 0.89
CA VAL A 12 14.15 2.86 2.29
C VAL A 12 14.93 4.02 2.86
N LEU A 13 14.43 4.60 3.92
CA LEU A 13 15.10 5.64 4.70
C LEU A 13 15.46 5.09 6.08
N SER A 14 16.75 5.17 6.44
CA SER A 14 17.17 4.94 7.82
C SER A 14 17.67 6.22 8.48
N TYR A 15 17.33 6.38 9.74
CA TYR A 15 17.75 7.51 10.55
C TYR A 15 17.72 7.17 12.04
N GLU A 16 18.30 8.02 12.85
CA GLU A 16 18.17 7.95 14.30
C GLU A 16 16.97 8.79 14.76
N SER A 17 16.16 8.20 15.61
CA SER A 17 15.07 8.90 16.31
C SER A 17 15.01 8.43 17.75
N SER A 18 15.13 9.38 18.68
CA SER A 18 15.08 9.09 20.13
C SER A 18 16.07 8.00 20.56
N SER A 19 17.31 8.09 20.09
CA SER A 19 18.37 7.10 20.32
C SER A 19 18.02 5.67 19.86
N LYS A 20 17.22 5.57 18.80
CA LYS A 20 16.85 4.31 18.17
C LYS A 20 17.08 4.36 16.67
N TYR A 21 17.67 3.29 16.16
CA TYR A 21 17.76 3.06 14.73
C TYR A 21 16.34 2.87 14.17
N THR A 22 15.98 3.69 13.22
CA THR A 22 14.63 3.71 12.65
C THR A 22 14.69 3.58 11.14
N LEU A 23 13.82 2.75 10.59
CA LEU A 23 13.61 2.57 9.15
C LEU A 23 12.21 3.03 8.77
N LYS A 24 12.10 3.62 7.59
CA LYS A 24 10.82 3.87 6.92
C LYS A 24 10.88 3.39 5.48
N ILE A 25 9.76 2.87 5.00
CA ILE A 25 9.54 2.55 3.60
C ILE A 25 8.67 3.65 3.00
N GLY A 26 9.02 4.10 1.83
CA GLY A 26 8.31 5.15 1.11
C GLY A 26 8.11 4.85 -0.36
N ASP A 27 7.42 5.74 -1.04
CA ASP A 27 7.24 5.69 -2.48
C ASP A 27 8.56 5.85 -3.25
N ALA A 28 8.55 5.60 -4.55
CA ALA A 28 9.73 5.68 -5.38
C ALA A 28 10.27 7.12 -5.54
N THR A 29 9.50 8.12 -5.15
CA THR A 29 9.91 9.55 -5.17
C THR A 29 10.52 10.01 -3.86
N ALA A 30 10.49 9.18 -2.82
CA ALA A 30 10.91 9.51 -1.45
C ALA A 30 10.16 10.70 -0.83
N ARG A 31 8.92 10.93 -1.23
CA ARG A 31 8.08 12.03 -0.72
C ARG A 31 7.10 11.57 0.35
N ASN A 32 6.53 10.36 0.18
CA ASN A 32 5.60 9.80 1.13
C ASN A 32 6.23 8.58 1.80
N PHE A 33 6.17 8.53 3.12
CA PHE A 33 6.69 7.42 3.91
C PHE A 33 5.59 6.85 4.80
N GLY A 34 5.61 5.52 4.93
CA GLY A 34 4.76 4.81 5.86
C GLY A 34 5.30 4.83 7.29
N SER A 35 4.89 3.84 8.06
CA SER A 35 5.27 3.70 9.47
C SER A 35 6.76 3.51 9.67
N ALA A 36 7.19 3.89 10.84
CA ALA A 36 8.55 3.62 11.29
C ALA A 36 8.71 2.18 11.80
N TYR A 37 9.76 1.51 11.36
CA TYR A 37 10.23 0.24 11.89
C TYR A 37 11.43 0.51 12.80
N GLN A 38 11.45 -0.10 13.97
CA GLN A 38 12.57 -0.02 14.93
C GLN A 38 13.09 -1.43 15.19
N PRO A 39 13.94 -1.98 14.30
CA PRO A 39 14.36 -3.39 14.35
C PRO A 39 15.27 -3.73 15.53
N PHE A 40 15.87 -2.72 16.16
CA PHE A 40 16.74 -2.89 17.33
C PHE A 40 16.13 -2.25 18.56
N SER A 41 16.34 -2.83 19.72
CA SER A 41 15.81 -2.34 21.01
C SER A 41 16.43 -1.01 21.48
N GLY A 42 17.46 -0.54 20.83
CA GLY A 42 18.15 0.71 21.12
C GLY A 42 19.41 0.82 20.29
N GLY A 43 20.10 1.92 20.39
CA GLY A 43 21.32 2.17 19.64
C GLY A 43 21.14 3.21 18.54
N TYR A 44 22.26 3.62 18.01
CA TYR A 44 22.35 4.68 17.01
C TYR A 44 23.49 4.34 16.04
N TRP A 45 23.59 5.06 14.94
CA TRP A 45 24.65 4.89 13.95
C TRP A 45 24.61 3.55 13.22
N GLY A 46 23.45 3.23 12.69
CA GLY A 46 23.27 2.06 11.87
C GLY A 46 23.28 2.37 10.37
N SER A 47 23.65 1.38 9.60
CA SER A 47 23.48 1.36 8.16
C SER A 47 22.71 0.09 7.77
N PHE A 48 22.29 0.02 6.52
CA PHE A 48 21.63 -1.17 6.00
C PHE A 48 22.18 -1.54 4.62
N CYS A 49 22.04 -2.82 4.30
CA CYS A 49 22.24 -3.36 2.97
C CYS A 49 20.93 -3.99 2.49
N ILE A 50 20.56 -3.69 1.27
CA ILE A 50 19.37 -4.27 0.62
C ILE A 50 19.80 -5.60 0.00
N ILE A 51 19.12 -6.68 0.38
CA ILE A 51 19.34 -8.02 -0.18
C ILE A 51 18.35 -8.26 -1.34
N ASP A 52 17.08 -7.97 -1.10
CA ASP A 52 16.02 -8.04 -2.10
C ASP A 52 14.89 -7.06 -1.73
N SER A 53 13.74 -7.16 -2.40
CA SER A 53 12.58 -6.26 -2.16
C SER A 53 11.96 -6.40 -0.78
N HIS A 54 12.29 -7.43 -0.02
CA HIS A 54 11.69 -7.71 1.28
C HIS A 54 12.71 -7.90 2.39
N THR A 55 14.00 -8.07 2.05
CA THR A 55 15.04 -8.44 3.01
C THR A 55 16.10 -7.38 3.09
N LEU A 56 16.35 -6.92 4.29
CA LEU A 56 17.46 -6.01 4.61
C LEU A 56 18.38 -6.65 5.64
N VAL A 57 19.66 -6.30 5.58
CA VAL A 57 20.62 -6.54 6.67
C VAL A 57 21.03 -5.19 7.22
N GLY A 58 20.79 -4.97 8.50
CA GLY A 58 21.12 -3.74 9.18
C GLY A 58 22.21 -3.93 10.22
N THR A 59 22.99 -2.89 10.43
CA THR A 59 23.96 -2.79 11.52
C THR A 59 23.55 -1.71 12.50
N ASN A 60 23.89 -1.89 13.75
CA ASN A 60 23.58 -0.95 14.80
C ASN A 60 24.69 -0.95 15.85
N ILE A 61 25.00 0.21 16.41
CA ILE A 61 25.93 0.38 17.51
C ILE A 61 25.15 0.82 18.74
N LYS A 62 25.12 -0.01 19.77
CA LYS A 62 24.33 0.27 20.98
C LYS A 62 24.99 1.26 21.92
N ALA A 63 26.32 1.34 21.90
CA ALA A 63 27.11 2.28 22.69
C ALA A 63 28.37 2.67 21.92
N LYS A 64 28.95 3.82 22.24
CA LYS A 64 30.11 4.38 21.54
C LYS A 64 31.30 3.42 21.41
N GLU A 65 31.46 2.51 22.36
CA GLU A 65 32.51 1.49 22.41
C GLU A 65 31.93 0.07 22.51
N GLY A 66 30.66 -0.09 22.17
CA GLY A 66 29.98 -1.37 22.23
C GLY A 66 30.15 -2.20 20.97
N PRO A 67 29.80 -3.49 21.04
CA PRO A 67 29.84 -4.36 19.88
C PRO A 67 28.85 -3.88 18.81
N VAL A 68 29.22 -4.01 17.55
CA VAL A 68 28.31 -3.82 16.43
C VAL A 68 27.30 -4.95 16.44
N GLN A 69 26.03 -4.59 16.50
CA GLN A 69 24.93 -5.54 16.30
C GLN A 69 24.64 -5.64 14.81
N MET A 70 24.35 -6.83 14.36
CA MET A 70 23.93 -7.09 12.99
C MET A 70 22.68 -7.96 13.00
N ALA A 71 21.71 -7.61 12.19
CA ALA A 71 20.46 -8.36 12.08
C ALA A 71 19.97 -8.36 10.64
N GLN A 72 19.48 -9.52 10.22
CA GLN A 72 18.63 -9.63 9.05
C GLN A 72 17.18 -9.43 9.48
N PHE A 73 16.46 -8.65 8.74
CA PHE A 73 15.02 -8.47 8.97
C PHE A 73 14.26 -8.44 7.66
N VAL A 74 13.07 -9.01 7.73
CA VAL A 74 12.14 -9.06 6.61
C VAL A 74 11.15 -7.91 6.77
N LEU A 75 11.00 -7.12 5.72
CA LEU A 75 10.01 -6.07 5.67
C LEU A 75 8.63 -6.73 5.47
N ASN A 76 7.86 -6.77 6.52
CA ASN A 76 6.46 -7.15 6.44
C ASN A 76 5.65 -5.89 6.11
N HIS A 77 5.20 -5.79 4.88
CA HIS A 77 4.29 -4.74 4.49
C HIS A 77 3.00 -4.87 5.29
N ARG A 78 2.64 -3.82 6.01
CA ARG A 78 1.52 -3.80 6.91
C ARG A 78 0.89 -2.42 6.92
N ILE A 79 -0.44 -2.38 6.96
CA ILE A 79 -1.20 -1.16 7.23
C ILE A 79 -1.83 -1.30 8.61
N ASP A 80 -1.56 -0.38 9.53
CA ASP A 80 -2.34 -0.21 10.73
C ASP A 80 -3.44 0.80 10.42
N ALA A 81 -4.67 0.30 10.27
CA ALA A 81 -5.81 1.14 9.97
C ALA A 81 -6.19 2.01 11.18
N VAL A 82 -6.54 3.26 10.93
CA VAL A 82 -6.97 4.20 11.96
C VAL A 82 -8.50 4.15 12.06
N LYS A 83 -9.05 4.14 13.30
CA LYS A 83 -10.50 4.26 13.47
C LYS A 83 -10.93 5.71 13.18
N ARG A 84 -11.50 5.92 12.03
CA ARG A 84 -11.94 7.23 11.54
C ARG A 84 -12.97 7.04 10.42
N LYS A 85 -14.08 7.75 10.50
CA LYS A 85 -15.05 7.84 9.40
C LYS A 85 -14.45 8.70 8.29
N VAL A 86 -14.59 8.26 7.05
CA VAL A 86 -14.14 8.98 5.85
C VAL A 86 -15.35 9.29 4.98
N THR A 87 -15.36 10.49 4.43
CA THR A 87 -16.36 10.91 3.43
C THR A 87 -15.87 10.51 2.05
N ILE A 88 -16.64 9.76 1.29
CA ILE A 88 -16.25 9.31 -0.05
C ILE A 88 -16.58 10.42 -1.06
N ASP A 89 -15.70 11.40 -1.17
CA ASP A 89 -15.87 12.58 -2.02
C ASP A 89 -14.81 12.75 -3.12
N GLY A 90 -13.81 11.85 -3.16
CA GLY A 90 -12.67 11.90 -4.07
C GLY A 90 -11.55 12.84 -3.57
N ASN A 91 -11.52 13.14 -2.28
CA ASN A 91 -10.60 14.08 -1.69
C ASN A 91 -9.71 13.39 -0.64
N ASN A 92 -8.39 13.52 -0.76
CA ASN A 92 -7.45 12.91 0.18
C ASN A 92 -7.16 13.75 1.44
N LYS A 93 -7.84 14.89 1.65
CA LYS A 93 -7.56 15.80 2.78
C LYS A 93 -7.82 15.20 4.15
N GLU A 94 -8.75 14.24 4.25
CA GLU A 94 -9.05 13.54 5.48
C GLU A 94 -7.97 12.49 5.85
N TRP A 95 -7.12 12.13 4.88
CA TRP A 95 -6.07 11.13 5.04
C TRP A 95 -4.76 11.80 5.45
N ALA A 96 -4.31 11.50 6.65
CA ALA A 96 -3.08 12.08 7.16
C ALA A 96 -1.84 11.43 6.52
N ASN A 97 -0.82 12.23 6.24
CA ASN A 97 0.48 11.73 5.72
C ASN A 97 1.18 10.76 6.68
N THR A 98 0.78 10.75 7.96
CA THR A 98 1.30 9.85 8.98
C THR A 98 0.58 8.52 9.03
N ASP A 99 -0.54 8.36 8.33
CA ASP A 99 -1.24 7.09 8.24
C ASP A 99 -0.34 6.06 7.55
N HIS A 100 -0.41 4.83 8.02
CA HIS A 100 0.36 3.74 7.43
C HIS A 100 -0.03 3.54 5.96
N ALA A 101 0.94 3.24 5.11
CA ALA A 101 0.71 3.07 3.68
C ALA A 101 1.49 1.88 3.11
N LEU A 102 0.96 1.31 2.04
CA LEU A 102 1.67 0.40 1.14
C LEU A 102 1.96 1.14 -0.16
N PHE A 103 3.08 0.82 -0.78
CA PHE A 103 3.54 1.44 -2.01
C PHE A 103 3.83 0.39 -3.07
N VAL A 104 3.54 0.71 -4.32
CA VAL A 104 3.89 -0.13 -5.48
C VAL A 104 4.38 0.74 -6.62
N GLY A 105 5.08 0.10 -7.55
CA GLY A 105 5.56 0.73 -8.77
C GLY A 105 6.87 1.49 -8.60
N SER A 106 7.35 2.03 -9.69
CA SER A 106 8.61 2.77 -9.77
C SER A 106 8.42 4.11 -10.48
N LYS A 107 9.43 4.96 -10.42
CA LYS A 107 9.40 6.29 -11.06
C LYS A 107 9.22 6.23 -12.59
N SER A 108 9.64 5.15 -13.23
CA SER A 108 9.49 4.90 -14.67
C SER A 108 8.17 4.24 -15.06
N GLN A 109 7.40 3.82 -14.08
CA GLN A 109 6.11 3.14 -14.22
C GLN A 109 5.03 3.88 -13.46
N ALA A 110 3.79 3.41 -13.52
CA ALA A 110 2.77 3.87 -12.60
C ALA A 110 3.17 3.54 -11.15
N GLN A 111 2.90 4.45 -10.26
CA GLN A 111 3.13 4.30 -8.82
C GLN A 111 1.80 4.37 -8.09
N GLY A 112 1.68 3.65 -7.00
CA GLY A 112 0.50 3.69 -6.18
C GLY A 112 0.79 3.68 -4.70
N THR A 113 -0.06 4.38 -3.97
CA THR A 113 -0.10 4.38 -2.52
C THR A 113 -1.47 3.90 -2.07
N LEU A 114 -1.49 2.95 -1.13
CA LEU A 114 -2.71 2.46 -0.49
C LEU A 114 -2.69 2.81 0.99
N ARG A 115 -3.75 3.45 1.46
CA ARG A 115 -4.02 3.71 2.89
C ARG A 115 -5.33 3.09 3.30
N CYS A 116 -5.50 2.83 4.60
CA CYS A 116 -6.69 2.20 5.14
C CYS A 116 -7.16 2.91 6.41
N SER A 117 -8.46 3.05 6.53
CA SER A 117 -9.16 3.52 7.73
C SER A 117 -10.42 2.68 7.95
N TYR A 118 -11.09 2.79 9.09
CA TYR A 118 -12.34 2.08 9.34
C TYR A 118 -13.20 2.80 10.36
N ASP A 119 -14.49 2.52 10.33
CA ASP A 119 -15.42 2.81 11.41
C ASP A 119 -16.21 1.53 11.80
N ASP A 120 -17.31 1.69 12.46
CA ASP A 120 -18.11 0.55 12.91
C ASP A 120 -18.83 -0.14 11.74
N ASP A 121 -19.13 0.60 10.65
CA ASP A 121 -19.92 0.14 9.51
C ASP A 121 -19.06 -0.22 8.29
N ASN A 122 -17.95 0.49 8.05
CA ASN A 122 -17.17 0.40 6.82
C ASN A 122 -15.68 0.22 7.05
N ILE A 123 -15.01 -0.33 6.04
CA ILE A 123 -13.57 -0.19 5.82
C ILE A 123 -13.38 0.76 4.64
N TYR A 124 -12.48 1.71 4.82
CA TYR A 124 -12.16 2.74 3.84
C TYR A 124 -10.75 2.52 3.30
N PHE A 125 -10.59 2.71 2.00
CA PHE A 125 -9.30 2.69 1.34
C PHE A 125 -9.12 3.95 0.50
N LEU A 126 -7.92 4.50 0.56
CA LEU A 126 -7.44 5.53 -0.36
C LEU A 126 -6.40 4.89 -1.27
N LEU A 127 -6.65 4.95 -2.57
CA LEU A 127 -5.68 4.67 -3.61
C LEU A 127 -5.27 5.98 -4.25
N GLU A 128 -3.97 6.27 -4.24
CA GLU A 128 -3.38 7.39 -4.96
C GLU A 128 -2.50 6.81 -6.06
N VAL A 129 -2.91 6.99 -7.31
CA VAL A 129 -2.21 6.47 -8.49
C VAL A 129 -1.53 7.63 -9.20
N LEU A 130 -0.21 7.55 -9.34
CA LEU A 130 0.60 8.49 -10.11
C LEU A 130 0.98 7.84 -11.44
N ASP A 131 0.52 8.41 -12.53
CA ASP A 131 0.79 7.91 -13.87
C ASP A 131 0.76 9.05 -14.89
N ARG A 132 1.92 9.34 -15.49
CA ARG A 132 2.04 10.40 -16.50
C ARG A 132 1.39 10.06 -17.84
N ASN A 133 1.16 8.80 -18.10
CA ASN A 133 0.56 8.30 -19.34
C ASN A 133 -0.74 7.55 -19.03
N LEU A 134 -1.60 8.17 -18.24
CA LEU A 134 -2.87 7.60 -17.81
C LEU A 134 -3.82 7.42 -18.98
N LEU A 135 -4.26 6.19 -19.22
CA LEU A 135 -5.30 5.85 -20.19
C LEU A 135 -6.61 5.52 -19.46
N ALA A 136 -7.74 5.76 -20.11
CA ALA A 136 -9.05 5.45 -19.55
C ALA A 136 -9.25 3.94 -19.29
N SER A 137 -8.46 3.10 -19.96
CA SER A 137 -8.45 1.64 -19.81
C SER A 137 -7.53 1.14 -18.70
N ASP A 138 -6.64 1.98 -18.16
CA ASP A 138 -5.81 1.64 -17.01
C ASP A 138 -6.66 1.50 -15.76
N TYR A 139 -6.28 0.59 -14.88
CA TYR A 139 -7.04 0.36 -13.66
C TYR A 139 -6.15 -0.07 -12.49
N ALA A 140 -6.61 0.28 -11.30
CA ALA A 140 -6.08 -0.27 -10.06
C ALA A 140 -7.02 -1.34 -9.52
N SER A 141 -6.46 -2.38 -8.91
CA SER A 141 -7.20 -3.45 -8.26
C SER A 141 -6.84 -3.51 -6.78
N LEU A 142 -7.83 -3.38 -5.93
CA LEU A 142 -7.76 -3.61 -4.50
C LEU A 142 -8.26 -5.00 -4.19
N TYR A 143 -7.45 -5.80 -3.52
CA TYR A 143 -7.82 -7.13 -3.04
C TYR A 143 -7.91 -7.10 -1.52
N VAL A 144 -9.01 -7.62 -0.99
CA VAL A 144 -9.22 -7.78 0.44
C VAL A 144 -9.62 -9.23 0.70
N SER A 145 -8.91 -9.91 1.60
CA SER A 145 -9.15 -11.33 1.89
C SER A 145 -9.21 -11.58 3.39
N PRO A 146 -10.02 -12.54 3.82
CA PRO A 146 -9.91 -13.06 5.18
C PRO A 146 -8.49 -13.55 5.47
N VAL A 147 -8.05 -13.44 6.72
CA VAL A 147 -6.75 -13.96 7.13
C VAL A 147 -6.79 -15.49 7.09
N SER A 148 -6.00 -16.08 6.20
CA SER A 148 -5.87 -17.53 6.05
C SER A 148 -4.50 -17.88 5.48
N ASN A 149 -3.56 -18.29 6.31
CA ASN A 149 -2.25 -18.88 5.97
C ASN A 149 -1.59 -18.30 4.70
N ASN A 150 -1.73 -17.01 4.45
CA ASN A 150 -1.22 -16.28 3.28
C ASN A 150 -1.71 -16.83 1.91
N LYS A 151 -2.87 -17.47 1.90
CA LYS A 151 -3.47 -18.00 0.68
C LYS A 151 -4.77 -17.27 0.37
N LEU A 152 -5.08 -17.17 -0.92
CA LEU A 152 -6.40 -16.75 -1.37
C LEU A 152 -7.46 -17.66 -0.77
N SER A 153 -8.44 -17.09 -0.11
CA SER A 153 -9.48 -17.81 0.59
C SER A 153 -10.88 -17.41 0.11
N LYS A 154 -11.83 -18.29 0.29
CA LYS A 154 -13.24 -18.01 0.03
C LYS A 154 -13.66 -16.74 0.77
N GLY A 155 -14.40 -15.88 0.08
CA GLY A 155 -14.84 -14.58 0.58
C GLY A 155 -13.81 -13.45 0.37
N ALA A 156 -12.68 -13.73 -0.28
CA ALA A 156 -11.84 -12.65 -0.76
C ALA A 156 -12.58 -11.83 -1.82
N CYS A 157 -12.38 -10.52 -1.84
CA CYS A 157 -12.97 -9.64 -2.85
C CYS A 157 -11.89 -8.88 -3.61
N CYS A 158 -12.23 -8.53 -4.85
CA CYS A 158 -11.46 -7.66 -5.72
C CYS A 158 -12.33 -6.50 -6.17
N ILE A 159 -11.83 -5.28 -6.00
CA ILE A 159 -12.48 -4.06 -6.48
C ILE A 159 -11.54 -3.41 -7.48
N GLN A 160 -12.01 -3.26 -8.70
CA GLN A 160 -11.26 -2.60 -9.76
C GLN A 160 -11.81 -1.18 -9.97
N VAL A 161 -10.89 -0.23 -10.00
CA VAL A 161 -11.21 1.19 -10.21
C VAL A 161 -10.38 1.75 -11.35
N THR A 162 -10.98 2.62 -12.13
CA THR A 162 -10.33 3.43 -13.15
C THR A 162 -10.36 4.90 -12.73
N MET A 163 -9.75 5.77 -13.48
CA MET A 163 -9.88 7.21 -13.28
C MET A 163 -11.34 7.71 -13.37
N ASN A 164 -12.24 6.93 -13.97
CA ASN A 164 -13.65 7.27 -14.16
C ASN A 164 -14.57 6.67 -13.07
N GLY A 165 -14.03 5.94 -12.11
CA GLY A 165 -14.77 5.32 -11.01
C GLY A 165 -14.67 3.80 -10.97
N LEU A 166 -15.67 3.19 -10.35
CA LEU A 166 -15.75 1.74 -10.21
C LEU A 166 -15.85 1.06 -11.58
N LYS A 167 -14.97 0.09 -11.83
CA LYS A 167 -14.97 -0.72 -13.03
C LYS A 167 -15.66 -2.07 -12.81
N ASN A 168 -15.26 -2.78 -11.74
CA ASN A 168 -15.77 -4.13 -11.45
C ASN A 168 -15.58 -4.49 -9.98
N CYS A 169 -16.46 -5.35 -9.47
CA CYS A 169 -16.32 -6.02 -8.18
C CYS A 169 -16.47 -7.51 -8.36
N GLU A 170 -15.60 -8.27 -7.70
CA GLU A 170 -15.61 -9.74 -7.76
C GLU A 170 -15.43 -10.32 -6.34
N ILE A 171 -16.04 -11.48 -6.12
CA ILE A 171 -15.81 -12.31 -4.93
C ILE A 171 -15.22 -13.66 -5.35
N TYR A 172 -14.28 -14.15 -4.57
CA TYR A 172 -13.67 -15.45 -4.76
C TYR A 172 -14.44 -16.55 -4.01
N ASP A 173 -14.92 -17.54 -4.78
CA ASP A 173 -15.46 -18.79 -4.28
C ASP A 173 -15.03 -19.93 -5.23
N ALA A 174 -13.83 -20.49 -4.99
CA ALA A 174 -13.09 -21.37 -5.88
C ALA A 174 -12.70 -20.76 -7.25
N SER A 175 -13.38 -19.72 -7.68
CA SER A 175 -13.06 -18.85 -8.84
C SER A 175 -13.55 -17.44 -8.55
N TRP A 176 -13.03 -16.45 -9.25
CA TRP A 176 -13.54 -15.09 -9.20
C TRP A 176 -14.88 -15.00 -9.95
N LYS A 177 -15.86 -14.37 -9.31
CA LYS A 177 -17.20 -14.15 -9.85
C LYS A 177 -17.60 -12.72 -9.59
N GLU A 178 -18.22 -12.11 -10.57
CA GLU A 178 -18.82 -10.77 -10.40
C GLU A 178 -19.79 -10.76 -9.21
N ALA A 179 -19.74 -9.72 -8.41
CA ALA A 179 -20.54 -9.59 -7.21
C ALA A 179 -20.85 -8.11 -6.88
N GLN A 180 -21.97 -7.91 -6.19
CA GLN A 180 -22.30 -6.62 -5.63
C GLN A 180 -21.81 -6.55 -4.17
N LEU A 181 -20.79 -5.73 -3.96
CA LEU A 181 -20.20 -5.49 -2.63
C LEU A 181 -20.81 -4.28 -1.92
N ASP A 182 -21.76 -3.58 -2.55
CA ASP A 182 -22.29 -2.30 -2.09
C ASP A 182 -21.17 -1.26 -1.80
N ALA A 183 -20.04 -1.44 -2.48
CA ALA A 183 -18.90 -0.55 -2.32
C ALA A 183 -19.21 0.83 -2.90
N GLN A 184 -18.94 1.86 -2.12
CA GLN A 184 -18.97 3.24 -2.61
C GLN A 184 -17.59 3.58 -3.14
N VAL A 185 -17.52 4.15 -4.34
CA VAL A 185 -16.27 4.57 -4.97
C VAL A 185 -16.42 5.98 -5.52
N LYS A 186 -15.44 6.81 -5.21
CA LYS A 186 -15.31 8.13 -5.81
C LYS A 186 -13.89 8.34 -6.29
N THR A 187 -13.75 8.82 -7.50
CA THR A 187 -12.45 9.11 -8.10
C THR A 187 -12.32 10.59 -8.41
N TYR A 188 -11.09 11.06 -8.41
CA TYR A 188 -10.71 12.39 -8.80
C TYR A 188 -9.44 12.33 -9.64
N VAL A 189 -9.52 12.85 -10.86
CA VAL A 189 -8.36 12.91 -11.77
C VAL A 189 -7.51 14.11 -11.41
N CYS A 190 -6.23 13.88 -11.20
CA CYS A 190 -5.25 14.90 -10.93
C CYS A 190 -4.60 15.35 -12.26
N ASN A 191 -4.42 16.63 -12.44
CA ASN A 191 -3.75 17.22 -13.59
C ASN A 191 -2.86 18.40 -13.15
N GLU A 192 -2.06 18.97 -14.05
CA GLU A 192 -1.09 20.04 -13.78
C GLU A 192 -1.63 21.25 -13.01
N THR A 193 -2.93 21.48 -13.03
CA THR A 193 -3.56 22.62 -12.34
C THR A 193 -3.99 22.30 -10.92
N ASN A 194 -3.75 21.09 -10.44
CA ASN A 194 -4.25 20.60 -9.19
C ASN A 194 -3.15 20.59 -8.12
N GLU A 195 -3.25 21.43 -7.13
CA GLU A 195 -2.25 21.61 -6.05
C GLU A 195 -2.03 20.39 -5.14
N ARG A 196 -2.75 19.29 -5.36
CA ARG A 196 -2.77 18.14 -4.43
C ARG A 196 -1.66 17.13 -4.64
N LEU A 197 -1.14 17.02 -5.84
CA LEU A 197 -0.02 16.15 -6.20
C LEU A 197 1.06 16.97 -6.89
N ILE A 198 2.27 16.86 -6.43
CA ILE A 198 3.40 17.70 -6.90
C ILE A 198 3.94 17.21 -8.27
N ASP A 199 3.58 16.01 -8.72
CA ASP A 199 3.87 15.47 -10.06
C ASP A 199 2.57 15.02 -10.72
N ASP A 200 1.76 15.87 -10.99
CA ASP A 200 0.34 16.07 -11.24
C ASP A 200 -0.35 15.19 -12.28
N TYR A 201 0.06 13.96 -12.47
CA TYR A 201 -0.60 13.05 -13.39
C TYR A 201 -1.05 11.78 -12.65
N GLY A 202 -2.33 11.51 -12.71
CA GLY A 202 -2.88 10.31 -12.08
C GLY A 202 -4.30 10.52 -11.58
N TYR A 203 -4.69 9.72 -10.61
CA TYR A 203 -6.00 9.85 -9.98
C TYR A 203 -5.97 9.38 -8.52
N ILE A 204 -6.94 9.86 -7.77
CA ILE A 204 -7.26 9.41 -6.43
C ILE A 204 -8.54 8.59 -6.51
N ALA A 205 -8.61 7.46 -5.82
CA ALA A 205 -9.82 6.69 -5.63
C ALA A 205 -10.05 6.44 -4.13
N GLU A 206 -11.16 6.93 -3.62
CA GLU A 206 -11.66 6.58 -2.30
C GLU A 206 -12.69 5.46 -2.44
N ILE A 207 -12.56 4.45 -1.58
CA ILE A 207 -13.38 3.25 -1.60
C ILE A 207 -13.89 2.99 -0.19
N ALA A 208 -15.21 2.89 -0.01
CA ALA A 208 -15.80 2.37 1.22
C ALA A 208 -16.44 1.01 0.95
N ILE A 209 -16.12 0.02 1.77
CA ILE A 209 -16.69 -1.32 1.70
C ILE A 209 -17.43 -1.58 3.01
N PRO A 210 -18.74 -1.91 3.00
CA PRO A 210 -19.44 -2.30 4.20
C PRO A 210 -18.77 -3.52 4.86
N ARG A 211 -18.48 -3.44 6.15
CA ARG A 211 -17.84 -4.53 6.91
C ARG A 211 -18.66 -5.81 6.87
N SER A 212 -19.99 -5.68 6.77
CA SER A 212 -20.91 -6.82 6.62
C SER A 212 -20.71 -7.63 5.33
N LYS A 213 -20.05 -7.05 4.33
CA LYS A 213 -19.71 -7.72 3.05
C LYS A 213 -18.33 -8.40 3.06
N LEU A 214 -17.57 -8.19 4.13
CA LEU A 214 -16.23 -8.75 4.28
C LEU A 214 -16.22 -9.82 5.39
N THR A 215 -15.43 -10.85 5.19
CA THR A 215 -15.11 -11.79 6.26
C THR A 215 -13.89 -11.27 7.02
N ILE A 216 -14.12 -10.73 8.21
CA ILE A 216 -13.05 -10.18 9.06
C ILE A 216 -12.78 -11.17 10.17
N THR A 217 -11.54 -11.64 10.30
CA THR A 217 -11.14 -12.58 11.34
C THR A 217 -10.17 -11.88 12.30
N SER A 218 -10.50 -11.89 13.59
CA SER A 218 -9.66 -11.30 14.65
C SER A 218 -9.29 -9.84 14.40
N GLY A 219 -10.20 -9.06 13.79
CA GLY A 219 -9.96 -7.65 13.46
C GLY A 219 -8.90 -7.44 12.37
N GLN A 220 -8.61 -8.44 11.57
CA GLN A 220 -7.58 -8.39 10.53
C GLN A 220 -8.12 -8.85 9.19
N VAL A 221 -7.59 -8.27 8.12
CA VAL A 221 -7.76 -8.71 6.74
C VAL A 221 -6.40 -8.69 6.02
N LEU A 222 -6.23 -9.53 5.03
CA LEU A 222 -5.11 -9.43 4.09
C LEU A 222 -5.48 -8.42 3.00
N VAL A 223 -4.54 -7.57 2.66
CA VAL A 223 -4.72 -6.54 1.63
C VAL A 223 -3.61 -6.66 0.61
N ASN A 224 -3.98 -6.57 -0.65
CA ASN A 224 -3.07 -6.43 -1.76
C ASN A 224 -3.62 -5.39 -2.74
N PHE A 225 -2.76 -4.73 -3.50
CA PHE A 225 -3.20 -3.91 -4.60
C PHE A 225 -2.23 -3.95 -5.77
N SER A 226 -2.77 -3.67 -6.95
CA SER A 226 -2.00 -3.59 -8.18
C SER A 226 -2.50 -2.44 -9.05
N ILE A 227 -1.60 -1.94 -9.89
CA ILE A 227 -1.92 -1.01 -10.96
C ILE A 227 -1.63 -1.74 -12.26
N THR A 228 -2.62 -1.80 -13.13
CA THR A 228 -2.51 -2.42 -14.46
C THR A 228 -2.57 -1.34 -15.51
N LYS A 229 -1.51 -1.24 -16.29
CA LYS A 229 -1.41 -0.33 -17.44
C LYS A 229 -1.75 -1.07 -18.72
N ARG A 230 -2.41 -0.36 -19.61
CA ARG A 230 -2.71 -0.82 -20.97
C ARG A 230 -2.03 0.08 -22.01
N ASN A 231 -1.80 -0.44 -23.17
CA ASN A 231 -1.33 0.34 -24.33
C ASN A 231 -2.52 0.82 -25.18
N SER A 232 -2.23 1.59 -26.22
CA SER A 232 -3.25 2.11 -27.15
C SER A 232 -4.05 1.03 -27.87
N LEU A 233 -3.60 -0.23 -27.86
CA LEU A 233 -4.30 -1.39 -28.41
C LEU A 233 -5.09 -2.16 -27.35
N ASP A 234 -5.24 -1.58 -26.16
CA ASP A 234 -5.93 -2.16 -25.00
C ASP A 234 -5.29 -3.46 -24.48
N ALA A 235 -4.03 -3.72 -24.81
CA ALA A 235 -3.26 -4.83 -24.26
C ALA A 235 -2.56 -4.43 -22.96
N ILE A 236 -2.51 -5.33 -21.97
CA ILE A 236 -1.75 -5.10 -20.74
C ILE A 236 -0.27 -5.01 -21.08
N CYS A 237 0.35 -3.88 -20.77
CA CYS A 237 1.77 -3.63 -21.01
C CYS A 237 2.61 -3.60 -19.75
N ASP A 238 2.01 -3.34 -18.58
CA ASP A 238 2.72 -3.33 -17.30
C ASP A 238 1.77 -3.59 -16.13
N VAL A 239 2.30 -4.20 -15.05
CA VAL A 239 1.59 -4.44 -13.80
C VAL A 239 2.53 -4.20 -12.63
N ALA A 240 2.25 -3.17 -11.84
CA ALA A 240 2.87 -2.97 -10.54
C ALA A 240 1.97 -3.56 -9.45
N SER A 241 2.53 -4.36 -8.53
CA SER A 241 1.74 -5.05 -7.51
C SER A 241 2.51 -5.22 -6.21
N THR A 242 1.81 -5.20 -5.08
CA THR A 242 2.35 -5.57 -3.76
C THR A 242 2.66 -7.07 -3.64
N SER A 243 2.25 -7.88 -4.59
CA SER A 243 2.52 -9.31 -4.67
C SER A 243 3.03 -9.70 -6.05
N THR A 244 3.92 -10.68 -6.11
CA THR A 244 4.37 -11.30 -7.36
C THR A 244 3.29 -12.14 -8.02
N ALA A 245 2.26 -12.56 -7.27
CA ALA A 245 1.12 -13.32 -7.77
C ALA A 245 -0.10 -12.39 -7.88
N ARG A 246 -0.49 -12.08 -9.10
CA ARG A 246 -1.56 -11.14 -9.48
C ARG A 246 -2.90 -11.37 -8.75
N TRP A 247 -3.17 -12.58 -8.29
CA TRP A 247 -4.45 -13.01 -7.75
C TRP A 247 -4.38 -13.55 -6.33
N ILE A 248 -3.23 -13.50 -5.71
CA ILE A 248 -3.04 -13.95 -4.34
C ILE A 248 -2.88 -12.71 -3.47
N PRO A 249 -3.69 -12.53 -2.44
CA PRO A 249 -3.49 -11.46 -1.48
C PRO A 249 -2.05 -11.46 -0.98
N ALA A 250 -1.41 -10.30 -1.02
CA ALA A 250 -0.06 -10.16 -0.54
C ALA A 250 0.02 -10.46 0.95
N VAL A 251 1.23 -10.70 1.40
CA VAL A 251 1.59 -10.83 2.82
C VAL A 251 1.52 -9.46 3.53
N SER A 252 0.54 -8.67 3.22
CA SER A 252 0.29 -7.39 3.86
C SER A 252 -0.89 -7.53 4.77
N TYR A 253 -0.66 -7.34 6.06
CA TYR A 253 -1.69 -7.46 7.09
C TYR A 253 -2.21 -6.08 7.43
N THR A 254 -3.52 -5.90 7.33
CA THR A 254 -4.19 -4.73 7.88
C THR A 254 -4.75 -5.08 9.24
N HIS A 255 -4.28 -4.41 10.27
CA HIS A 255 -4.82 -4.55 11.61
C HIS A 255 -5.94 -3.54 11.79
N LEU A 256 -7.17 -4.03 11.85
CA LEU A 256 -8.30 -3.26 12.31
C LEU A 256 -8.34 -3.39 13.83
N ARG A 257 -7.88 -2.39 14.56
CA ARG A 257 -8.09 -2.38 16.02
C ARG A 257 -9.57 -2.23 16.29
N ALA A 258 -10.10 -3.14 17.10
CA ALA A 258 -11.47 -3.09 17.59
C ALA A 258 -11.64 -1.95 18.61
#